data_818e2086746840c303dc6ce87d823db4
#
_entry.id   818e2086746840c303dc6ce87d823db4
#
_cell.length_a   1.000
_cell.length_b   1.000
_cell.length_c   1.000
_cell.angle_alpha   90.00
_cell.angle_beta   90.00
_cell.angle_gamma   90.00
#
_symmetry.space_group_name_H-M   'P 1'
#
loop_
_entity.id
_entity.type
_entity.pdbx_description
1 polymer ?
#
loop_
_entity_poly.entity_id
_entity_poly.type
_entity_poly.pdbx_seq_one_letter_code
_entity_poly.pdbx_strand_id
1 'polypeptide(L)'
;MPDKDFPAGAAILVVDDAAPNVKLLRLILGAAGYRVLEAFSGPEALEVLRRERPDAMLLDVRMPGMTGYDVCRRVREDLEFATLPVIMVTALSQSEERIMGIEAGATDFISKPFNKRELLARVRSSLMMVKYGRSGIVPQLPGAVVITDPDWRILASSPQALTLLDIPSMGAMQFDLTQLLGQTERELLTAGKELDGFQLHVHPSLAARQTAIRDPDGNIILRLVTLSETIPA
;
A
#
# COMPACT_ATOMS: atom_id res chain seq x y z
N MET A 1 -20.70 -3.82 -10.46
CA MET A 1 -20.18 -5.17 -10.72
C MET A 1 -18.86 -5.31 -10.01
N PRO A 2 -18.50 -6.48 -9.43
CA PRO A 2 -17.17 -6.65 -8.90
C PRO A 2 -16.16 -6.57 -10.03
N ASP A 3 -15.14 -5.77 -9.81
CA ASP A 3 -14.06 -5.44 -10.74
C ASP A 3 -13.30 -6.75 -11.09
N LYS A 4 -13.35 -7.19 -12.33
CA LYS A 4 -12.86 -8.51 -12.77
C LYS A 4 -11.32 -8.66 -12.72
N ASP A 5 -10.59 -7.57 -12.54
CA ASP A 5 -9.13 -7.55 -12.54
C ASP A 5 -8.48 -7.66 -11.16
N PHE A 6 -9.29 -7.75 -10.11
CA PHE A 6 -8.80 -8.00 -8.76
C PHE A 6 -8.92 -9.48 -8.40
N PRO A 7 -8.05 -10.01 -7.52
CA PRO A 7 -8.20 -11.36 -7.03
C PRO A 7 -9.54 -11.46 -6.27
N ALA A 8 -10.63 -11.65 -7.04
CA ALA A 8 -11.92 -12.00 -6.50
C ALA A 8 -11.70 -13.21 -5.59
N GLY A 9 -12.05 -13.05 -4.30
CA GLY A 9 -11.81 -14.09 -3.32
C GLY A 9 -10.51 -13.96 -2.50
N ALA A 10 -9.72 -12.90 -2.67
CA ALA A 10 -8.61 -12.65 -1.76
C ALA A 10 -9.09 -12.62 -0.31
N ALA A 11 -8.35 -13.28 0.57
CA ALA A 11 -8.68 -13.41 1.98
C ALA A 11 -8.11 -12.25 2.79
N ILE A 12 -8.97 -11.50 3.45
CA ILE A 12 -8.57 -10.37 4.30
C ILE A 12 -8.87 -10.72 5.76
N LEU A 13 -7.84 -10.75 6.60
CA LEU A 13 -8.01 -10.91 8.04
C LEU A 13 -8.30 -9.54 8.67
N VAL A 14 -9.44 -9.42 9.31
CA VAL A 14 -9.88 -8.23 10.06
C VAL A 14 -9.70 -8.51 11.54
N VAL A 15 -8.95 -7.64 12.21
CA VAL A 15 -8.61 -7.77 13.65
C VAL A 15 -9.01 -6.49 14.38
N ASP A 16 -9.97 -6.57 15.27
CA ASP A 16 -10.44 -5.45 16.12
C ASP A 16 -11.19 -6.06 17.30
N ASP A 17 -10.95 -5.62 18.52
CA ASP A 17 -11.61 -6.15 19.74
C ASP A 17 -13.08 -5.76 19.83
N ALA A 18 -13.51 -4.75 19.09
CA ALA A 18 -14.90 -4.31 19.01
C ALA A 18 -15.65 -5.01 17.87
N ALA A 19 -16.52 -5.96 18.21
CA ALA A 19 -17.34 -6.69 17.24
C ALA A 19 -18.12 -5.81 16.24
N PRO A 20 -18.64 -4.61 16.59
CA PRO A 20 -19.26 -3.71 15.62
C PRO A 20 -18.30 -3.25 14.50
N ASN A 21 -17.02 -3.01 14.82
CA ASN A 21 -16.00 -2.62 13.84
C ASN A 21 -15.70 -3.76 12.87
N VAL A 22 -15.48 -4.97 13.40
CA VAL A 22 -15.29 -6.19 12.60
C VAL A 22 -16.47 -6.39 11.66
N LYS A 23 -17.70 -6.29 12.16
CA LYS A 23 -18.94 -6.42 11.37
C LYS A 23 -19.01 -5.38 10.24
N LEU A 24 -18.66 -4.13 10.52
CA LEU A 24 -18.64 -3.05 9.52
C LEU A 24 -17.64 -3.35 8.40
N LEU A 25 -16.41 -3.69 8.78
CA LEU A 25 -15.35 -4.03 7.83
C LEU A 25 -15.72 -5.25 6.99
N ARG A 26 -16.28 -6.30 7.61
CA ARG A 26 -16.80 -7.48 6.90
C ARG A 26 -17.85 -7.12 5.85
N LEU A 27 -18.81 -6.25 6.18
CA LEU A 27 -19.84 -5.83 5.23
C LEU A 27 -19.25 -5.06 4.04
N ILE A 28 -18.29 -4.15 4.30
CA ILE A 28 -17.66 -3.35 3.25
C ILE A 28 -16.82 -4.24 2.32
N LEU A 29 -15.97 -5.09 2.91
CA LEU A 29 -15.06 -5.97 2.16
C LEU A 29 -15.81 -7.08 1.43
N GLY A 30 -16.78 -7.72 2.09
CA GLY A 30 -17.61 -8.76 1.47
C GLY A 30 -18.42 -8.24 0.29
N ALA A 31 -18.97 -7.02 0.39
CA ALA A 31 -19.66 -6.36 -0.72
C ALA A 31 -18.71 -6.03 -1.90
N ALA A 32 -17.41 -5.96 -1.66
CA ALA A 32 -16.37 -5.78 -2.67
C ALA A 32 -15.82 -7.11 -3.23
N GLY A 33 -16.33 -8.27 -2.75
CA GLY A 33 -15.94 -9.58 -3.25
C GLY A 33 -14.76 -10.23 -2.53
N TYR A 34 -14.30 -9.70 -1.40
CA TYR A 34 -13.25 -10.30 -0.58
C TYR A 34 -13.79 -11.37 0.36
N ARG A 35 -13.01 -12.43 0.60
CA ARG A 35 -13.24 -13.37 1.70
C ARG A 35 -12.72 -12.75 2.99
N VAL A 36 -13.60 -12.61 3.98
CA VAL A 36 -13.23 -11.97 5.25
C VAL A 36 -13.04 -13.02 6.33
N LEU A 37 -11.89 -12.96 6.99
CA LEU A 37 -11.54 -13.71 8.19
C LEU A 37 -11.60 -12.73 9.35
N GLU A 38 -12.01 -13.19 10.53
CA GLU A 38 -12.25 -12.35 11.69
C GLU A 38 -11.40 -12.83 12.86
N ALA A 39 -10.87 -11.88 13.64
CA ALA A 39 -10.25 -12.11 14.93
C ALA A 39 -10.54 -10.93 15.87
N PHE A 40 -10.74 -11.22 17.16
CA PHE A 40 -11.13 -10.24 18.16
C PHE A 40 -10.04 -9.96 19.20
N SER A 41 -8.84 -10.50 18.97
CA SER A 41 -7.67 -10.26 19.82
C SER A 41 -6.38 -10.53 19.05
N GLY A 42 -5.26 -10.01 19.57
CA GLY A 42 -3.94 -10.27 19.00
C GLY A 42 -3.57 -11.76 18.94
N PRO A 43 -3.71 -12.53 20.03
CA PRO A 43 -3.44 -13.97 19.99
C PRO A 43 -4.29 -14.72 18.97
N GLU A 44 -5.60 -14.45 18.89
CA GLU A 44 -6.51 -15.04 17.92
C GLU A 44 -6.10 -14.69 16.48
N ALA A 45 -5.69 -13.44 16.25
CA ALA A 45 -5.21 -13.00 14.95
C ALA A 45 -4.00 -13.83 14.47
N LEU A 46 -3.05 -14.12 15.35
CA LEU A 46 -1.88 -14.94 15.02
C LEU A 46 -2.23 -16.41 14.75
N GLU A 47 -3.25 -16.95 15.44
CA GLU A 47 -3.77 -18.29 15.18
C GLU A 47 -4.47 -18.37 13.81
N VAL A 48 -5.38 -17.43 13.52
CA VAL A 48 -6.08 -17.34 12.23
C VAL A 48 -5.09 -17.13 11.10
N LEU A 49 -4.08 -16.27 11.29
CA LEU A 49 -3.02 -16.01 10.32
C LEU A 49 -2.34 -17.31 9.86
N ARG A 50 -1.90 -18.14 10.81
CA ARG A 50 -1.21 -19.42 10.49
C ARG A 50 -2.12 -20.46 9.84
N ARG A 51 -3.37 -20.54 10.29
CA ARG A 51 -4.34 -21.50 9.80
C ARG A 51 -4.87 -21.16 8.42
N GLU A 52 -5.22 -19.91 8.21
CA GLU A 52 -5.99 -19.46 7.03
C GLU A 52 -5.16 -18.79 5.94
N ARG A 53 -3.93 -18.33 6.27
CA ARG A 53 -2.98 -17.67 5.36
C ARG A 53 -3.63 -16.56 4.53
N PRO A 54 -4.08 -15.48 5.15
CA PRO A 54 -4.72 -14.36 4.44
C PRO A 54 -3.75 -13.67 3.48
N ASP A 55 -4.32 -12.96 2.51
CA ASP A 55 -3.58 -12.16 1.53
C ASP A 55 -3.25 -10.74 2.06
N ALA A 56 -4.01 -10.26 3.05
CA ALA A 56 -3.73 -9.01 3.77
C ALA A 56 -4.40 -9.03 5.15
N MET A 57 -3.94 -8.13 6.04
CA MET A 57 -4.50 -7.93 7.38
C MET A 57 -4.91 -6.48 7.58
N LEU A 58 -6.15 -6.26 8.05
CA LEU A 58 -6.61 -5.00 8.63
C LEU A 58 -6.54 -5.14 10.15
N LEU A 59 -5.80 -4.29 10.82
CA LEU A 59 -5.41 -4.48 12.20
C LEU A 59 -5.67 -3.21 13.02
N ASP A 60 -6.57 -3.30 14.01
CA ASP A 60 -6.69 -2.23 14.99
C ASP A 60 -5.46 -2.16 15.89
N VAL A 61 -5.08 -0.94 16.23
CA VAL A 61 -3.90 -0.70 17.08
C VAL A 61 -4.24 -0.89 18.57
N ARG A 62 -5.44 -0.42 18.97
CA ARG A 62 -5.81 -0.38 20.38
C ARG A 62 -6.64 -1.59 20.77
N MET A 63 -5.98 -2.67 21.14
CA MET A 63 -6.62 -3.87 21.67
C MET A 63 -6.11 -4.20 23.08
N PRO A 64 -6.95 -4.76 23.96
CA PRO A 64 -6.53 -5.20 25.28
C PRO A 64 -5.44 -6.29 25.23
N GLY A 65 -4.46 -6.19 26.10
CA GLY A 65 -3.38 -7.16 26.24
C GLY A 65 -2.32 -7.04 25.15
N MET A 66 -2.56 -7.59 23.96
CA MET A 66 -1.64 -7.51 22.82
C MET A 66 -2.09 -6.41 21.87
N THR A 67 -1.28 -5.37 21.72
CA THR A 67 -1.57 -4.25 20.81
C THR A 67 -1.39 -4.63 19.34
N GLY A 68 -1.98 -3.87 18.42
CA GLY A 68 -1.74 -4.07 16.98
C GLY A 68 -0.27 -3.94 16.59
N TYR A 69 0.50 -3.10 17.28
CA TYR A 69 1.94 -3.01 17.05
C TYR A 69 2.66 -4.31 17.40
N ASP A 70 2.25 -4.96 18.52
CA ASP A 70 2.82 -6.25 18.93
C ASP A 70 2.49 -7.37 17.95
N VAL A 71 1.25 -7.40 17.47
CA VAL A 71 0.83 -8.33 16.39
C VAL A 71 1.66 -8.11 15.15
N CYS A 72 1.80 -6.86 14.70
CA CYS A 72 2.55 -6.53 13.50
C CYS A 72 4.02 -6.96 13.60
N ARG A 73 4.70 -6.67 14.72
CA ARG A 73 6.09 -7.12 14.95
C ARG A 73 6.21 -8.64 14.84
N ARG A 74 5.32 -9.41 15.49
CA ARG A 74 5.31 -10.88 15.41
C ARG A 74 5.07 -11.40 14.01
N VAL A 75 4.22 -10.74 13.24
CA VAL A 75 4.01 -11.06 11.82
C VAL A 75 5.30 -10.85 11.01
N ARG A 76 6.07 -9.79 11.31
CA ARG A 76 7.34 -9.52 10.61
C ARG A 76 8.49 -10.44 11.02
N GLU A 77 8.48 -10.93 12.25
CA GLU A 77 9.45 -11.91 12.76
C GLU A 77 9.25 -13.30 12.14
N ASP A 78 8.04 -13.62 11.68
CA ASP A 78 7.72 -14.89 11.03
C ASP A 78 8.03 -14.79 9.53
N LEU A 79 9.07 -15.49 9.06
CA LEU A 79 9.52 -15.44 7.67
C LEU A 79 8.43 -15.81 6.64
N GLU A 80 7.46 -16.61 7.04
CA GLU A 80 6.33 -16.98 6.17
C GLU A 80 5.41 -15.79 5.90
N PHE A 81 5.26 -14.89 6.89
CA PHE A 81 4.35 -13.75 6.85
C PHE A 81 5.06 -12.40 6.80
N ALA A 82 6.39 -12.36 6.73
CA ALA A 82 7.19 -11.14 6.76
C ALA A 82 6.80 -10.12 5.66
N THR A 83 6.26 -10.61 4.54
CA THR A 83 5.79 -9.78 3.41
C THR A 83 4.28 -9.60 3.36
N LEU A 84 3.52 -10.10 4.35
CA LEU A 84 2.07 -9.91 4.40
C LEU A 84 1.73 -8.43 4.54
N PRO A 85 0.87 -7.86 3.71
CA PRO A 85 0.40 -6.49 3.92
C PRO A 85 -0.38 -6.38 5.23
N VAL A 86 0.06 -5.48 6.10
CA VAL A 86 -0.62 -5.13 7.34
C VAL A 86 -1.02 -3.66 7.26
N ILE A 87 -2.31 -3.39 7.20
CA ILE A 87 -2.89 -2.06 7.19
C ILE A 87 -3.43 -1.78 8.58
N MET A 88 -2.86 -0.80 9.27
CA MET A 88 -3.36 -0.39 10.59
C MET A 88 -4.61 0.48 10.45
N VAL A 89 -5.69 0.10 11.11
CA VAL A 89 -6.96 0.84 11.12
C VAL A 89 -7.15 1.43 12.51
N THR A 90 -6.92 2.73 12.68
CA THR A 90 -6.79 3.30 14.02
C THR A 90 -7.43 4.66 14.16
N ALA A 91 -7.89 5.00 15.37
CA ALA A 91 -8.37 6.35 15.70
C ALA A 91 -7.23 7.37 15.85
N LEU A 92 -5.99 6.95 15.63
CA LEU A 92 -4.79 7.71 15.93
C LEU A 92 -4.48 8.72 14.81
N SER A 93 -4.44 10.00 15.18
CA SER A 93 -4.13 11.12 14.30
C SER A 93 -2.74 11.73 14.60
N GLN A 94 -2.04 11.23 15.64
CA GLN A 94 -0.76 11.80 16.08
C GLN A 94 0.41 11.20 15.28
N SER A 95 1.37 12.05 14.94
CA SER A 95 2.57 11.67 14.19
C SER A 95 3.38 10.55 14.86
N GLU A 96 3.48 10.57 16.18
CA GLU A 96 4.24 9.59 16.96
C GLU A 96 3.68 8.17 16.83
N GLU A 97 2.36 8.02 16.83
CA GLU A 97 1.70 6.72 16.71
C GLU A 97 1.85 6.13 15.29
N ARG A 98 1.90 6.99 14.26
CA ARG A 98 2.27 6.54 12.90
C ARG A 98 3.71 6.06 12.83
N ILE A 99 4.64 6.75 13.49
CA ILE A 99 6.04 6.34 13.57
C ILE A 99 6.15 4.96 14.22
N MET A 100 5.49 4.73 15.36
CA MET A 100 5.47 3.42 16.02
C MET A 100 4.95 2.30 15.11
N GLY A 101 3.94 2.58 14.30
CA GLY A 101 3.41 1.60 13.36
C GLY A 101 4.35 1.31 12.19
N ILE A 102 5.05 2.33 11.68
CA ILE A 102 6.11 2.16 10.67
C ILE A 102 7.24 1.30 11.23
N GLU A 103 7.70 1.58 12.44
CA GLU A 103 8.72 0.81 13.14
C GLU A 103 8.28 -0.63 13.44
N ALA A 104 6.98 -0.85 13.69
CA ALA A 104 6.40 -2.18 13.82
C ALA A 104 6.31 -2.94 12.49
N GLY A 105 6.54 -2.27 11.35
CA GLY A 105 6.49 -2.86 10.02
C GLY A 105 5.13 -2.84 9.34
N ALA A 106 4.23 -1.93 9.72
CA ALA A 106 2.96 -1.74 9.02
C ALA A 106 3.19 -1.32 7.57
N THR A 107 2.34 -1.83 6.68
CA THR A 107 2.40 -1.51 5.25
C THR A 107 1.67 -0.22 4.93
N ASP A 108 0.55 0.06 5.58
CA ASP A 108 -0.26 1.28 5.39
C ASP A 108 -1.11 1.57 6.64
N PHE A 109 -1.81 2.72 6.62
CA PHE A 109 -2.65 3.20 7.73
C PHE A 109 -3.97 3.73 7.21
N ILE A 110 -5.03 3.50 7.98
CA ILE A 110 -6.35 4.08 7.77
C ILE A 110 -6.79 4.72 9.08
N SER A 111 -7.06 6.02 9.05
CA SER A 111 -7.55 6.74 10.24
C SER A 111 -9.07 6.57 10.40
N LYS A 112 -9.54 6.25 11.60
CA LYS A 112 -10.97 6.27 11.96
C LYS A 112 -11.37 7.72 12.28
N PRO A 113 -12.51 8.24 11.77
CA PRO A 113 -13.45 7.58 10.87
C PRO A 113 -12.93 7.53 9.43
N PHE A 114 -13.15 6.41 8.75
CA PHE A 114 -12.78 6.22 7.35
C PHE A 114 -14.02 6.09 6.47
N ASN A 115 -13.89 6.41 5.20
CA ASN A 115 -14.92 6.15 4.20
C ASN A 115 -14.65 4.83 3.46
N LYS A 116 -15.74 4.23 2.91
CA LYS A 116 -15.67 2.96 2.17
C LYS A 116 -14.67 3.01 1.01
N ARG A 117 -14.62 4.14 0.28
CA ARG A 117 -13.76 4.29 -0.91
C ARG A 117 -12.28 4.26 -0.53
N GLU A 118 -11.92 4.98 0.53
CA GLU A 118 -10.55 4.99 1.04
C GLU A 118 -10.11 3.61 1.50
N LEU A 119 -10.94 2.92 2.33
CA LEU A 119 -10.63 1.57 2.80
C LEU A 119 -10.36 0.62 1.63
N LEU A 120 -11.26 0.57 0.65
CA LEU A 120 -11.14 -0.32 -0.49
C LEU A 120 -9.93 0.02 -1.37
N ALA A 121 -9.62 1.31 -1.56
CA ALA A 121 -8.44 1.73 -2.32
C ALA A 121 -7.15 1.24 -1.65
N ARG A 122 -7.02 1.37 -0.31
CA ARG A 122 -5.83 0.93 0.43
C ARG A 122 -5.66 -0.59 0.46
N VAL A 123 -6.75 -1.33 0.67
CA VAL A 123 -6.72 -2.80 0.60
C VAL A 123 -6.29 -3.25 -0.78
N ARG A 124 -6.85 -2.65 -1.82
CA ARG A 124 -6.52 -2.94 -3.21
C ARG A 124 -5.03 -2.68 -3.51
N SER A 125 -4.54 -1.51 -3.15
CA SER A 125 -3.14 -1.11 -3.32
C SER A 125 -2.19 -2.10 -2.63
N SER A 126 -2.50 -2.48 -1.39
CA SER A 126 -1.69 -3.42 -0.61
C SER A 126 -1.65 -4.83 -1.21
N LEU A 127 -2.77 -5.33 -1.73
CA LEU A 127 -2.82 -6.62 -2.43
C LEU A 127 -2.04 -6.60 -3.75
N MET A 128 -2.13 -5.51 -4.50
CA MET A 128 -1.35 -5.32 -5.72
C MET A 128 0.15 -5.29 -5.44
N MET A 129 0.57 -4.62 -4.37
CA MET A 129 1.95 -4.58 -3.94
C MET A 129 2.54 -5.99 -3.75
N VAL A 130 1.80 -6.91 -3.10
CA VAL A 130 2.24 -8.31 -2.95
C VAL A 130 2.31 -9.03 -4.29
N LYS A 131 1.29 -8.85 -5.14
CA LYS A 131 1.23 -9.49 -6.46
C LYS A 131 2.43 -9.10 -7.32
N TYR A 132 2.78 -7.83 -7.38
CA TYR A 132 3.88 -7.33 -8.20
C TYR A 132 5.24 -7.42 -7.50
N GLY A 133 5.31 -7.23 -6.18
CA GLY A 133 6.53 -7.40 -5.40
C GLY A 133 7.00 -8.85 -5.33
N ARG A 134 6.09 -9.83 -5.17
CA ARG A 134 6.42 -11.27 -5.16
C ARG A 134 6.80 -11.81 -6.54
N SER A 135 6.36 -11.18 -7.63
CA SER A 135 6.69 -11.66 -8.97
C SER A 135 8.17 -11.52 -9.31
N GLY A 136 8.94 -10.79 -8.50
CA GLY A 136 10.37 -10.57 -8.74
C GLY A 136 10.68 -9.85 -10.06
N ILE A 137 9.65 -9.45 -10.81
CA ILE A 137 9.79 -8.84 -12.13
C ILE A 137 10.39 -7.44 -12.04
N VAL A 138 9.91 -6.62 -11.11
CA VAL A 138 10.32 -5.21 -11.01
C VAL A 138 11.80 -5.03 -10.64
N PRO A 139 12.35 -5.79 -9.67
CA PRO A 139 13.79 -5.75 -9.39
C PRO A 139 14.67 -6.21 -10.57
N GLN A 140 14.11 -6.97 -11.53
CA GLN A 140 14.83 -7.47 -12.71
C GLN A 140 14.62 -6.60 -13.96
N LEU A 141 13.73 -5.61 -13.89
CA LEU A 141 13.55 -4.67 -15.02
C LEU A 141 14.85 -3.87 -15.22
N PRO A 142 15.32 -3.76 -16.45
CA PRO A 142 16.48 -2.92 -16.74
C PRO A 142 16.10 -1.45 -16.54
N GLY A 143 16.97 -0.72 -15.81
CA GLY A 143 16.80 0.70 -15.57
C GLY A 143 16.07 1.04 -14.28
N ALA A 144 15.84 2.33 -14.08
CA ALA A 144 15.22 2.86 -12.89
C ALA A 144 13.70 2.94 -13.10
N VAL A 145 12.98 1.98 -12.53
CA VAL A 145 11.54 1.80 -12.71
C VAL A 145 10.83 1.81 -11.36
N VAL A 146 9.73 2.56 -11.28
CA VAL A 146 8.81 2.57 -10.14
C VAL A 146 7.40 2.22 -10.63
N ILE A 147 6.70 1.35 -9.92
CA ILE A 147 5.28 1.11 -10.10
C ILE A 147 4.53 1.78 -8.96
N THR A 148 3.53 2.57 -9.28
CA THR A 148 2.66 3.21 -8.29
C THR A 148 1.20 2.80 -8.47
N ASP A 149 0.41 3.01 -7.43
CA ASP A 149 -1.04 3.01 -7.52
C ASP A 149 -1.54 4.29 -8.24
N PRO A 150 -2.86 4.42 -8.50
CA PRO A 150 -3.43 5.63 -9.09
C PRO A 150 -3.15 6.90 -8.28
N ASP A 151 -2.93 6.78 -6.97
CA ASP A 151 -2.66 7.89 -6.05
C ASP A 151 -1.15 8.15 -5.87
N TRP A 152 -0.29 7.61 -6.76
CA TRP A 152 1.16 7.79 -6.80
C TRP A 152 1.96 7.15 -5.64
N ARG A 153 1.38 6.23 -4.88
CA ARG A 153 2.12 5.48 -3.87
C ARG A 153 2.92 4.37 -4.50
N ILE A 154 4.16 4.22 -4.08
CA ILE A 154 5.04 3.18 -4.60
C ILE A 154 4.53 1.81 -4.17
N LEU A 155 4.25 0.97 -5.17
CA LEU A 155 3.88 -0.44 -4.99
C LEU A 155 5.08 -1.37 -5.19
N ALA A 156 5.97 -1.00 -6.11
CA ALA A 156 7.21 -1.73 -6.38
C ALA A 156 8.22 -0.80 -7.06
N SER A 157 9.49 -1.11 -6.94
CA SER A 157 10.58 -0.35 -7.54
C SER A 157 11.79 -1.21 -7.85
N SER A 158 12.56 -0.82 -8.87
CA SER A 158 13.90 -1.37 -9.08
C SER A 158 14.89 -0.76 -8.08
N PRO A 159 15.98 -1.47 -7.73
CA PRO A 159 17.01 -0.93 -6.86
C PRO A 159 17.63 0.37 -7.40
N GLN A 160 17.78 0.48 -8.71
CA GLN A 160 18.29 1.69 -9.35
C GLN A 160 17.36 2.89 -9.14
N ALA A 161 16.04 2.69 -9.18
CA ALA A 161 15.09 3.76 -8.95
C ALA A 161 15.20 4.29 -7.51
N LEU A 162 15.32 3.41 -6.52
CA LEU A 162 15.48 3.82 -5.12
C LEU A 162 16.76 4.61 -4.90
N THR A 163 17.87 4.16 -5.51
CA THR A 163 19.15 4.87 -5.45
C THR A 163 19.05 6.26 -6.06
N LEU A 164 18.47 6.39 -7.26
CA LEU A 164 18.29 7.67 -7.93
C LEU A 164 17.35 8.64 -7.19
N LEU A 165 16.36 8.11 -6.49
CA LEU A 165 15.41 8.91 -5.73
C LEU A 165 15.84 9.19 -4.29
N ASP A 166 16.98 8.63 -3.86
CA ASP A 166 17.47 8.68 -2.48
C ASP A 166 16.43 8.20 -1.46
N ILE A 167 15.67 7.16 -1.84
CA ILE A 167 14.64 6.56 -1.00
C ILE A 167 15.20 5.29 -0.36
N PRO A 168 15.25 5.20 0.99
CA PRO A 168 15.63 3.97 1.66
C PRO A 168 14.72 2.80 1.25
N SER A 169 15.32 1.66 0.93
CA SER A 169 14.56 0.46 0.52
C SER A 169 13.52 0.02 1.57
N MET A 170 13.80 0.25 2.84
CA MET A 170 12.94 -0.09 3.98
C MET A 170 11.82 0.94 4.25
N GLY A 171 11.56 1.87 3.38
CA GLY A 171 10.46 2.84 3.47
C GLY A 171 9.82 3.14 2.13
N ALA A 172 10.35 2.56 1.06
CA ALA A 172 9.95 2.87 -0.31
C ALA A 172 8.46 2.65 -0.56
N MET A 173 7.89 1.58 -0.01
CA MET A 173 6.48 1.20 -0.20
C MET A 173 5.47 2.13 0.49
N GLN A 174 5.94 3.03 1.35
CA GLN A 174 5.09 4.03 2.03
C GLN A 174 5.27 5.41 1.43
N PHE A 175 6.18 5.53 0.47
CA PHE A 175 6.53 6.80 -0.13
C PHE A 175 5.49 7.19 -1.18
N ASP A 176 4.99 8.40 -1.07
CA ASP A 176 4.14 9.04 -2.06
C ASP A 176 5.04 9.80 -3.04
N LEU A 177 5.11 9.31 -4.28
CA LEU A 177 5.98 9.87 -5.31
C LEU A 177 5.66 11.35 -5.63
N THR A 178 4.43 11.80 -5.31
CA THR A 178 4.05 13.21 -5.50
C THR A 178 4.85 14.16 -4.63
N GLN A 179 5.46 13.68 -3.53
CA GLN A 179 6.32 14.50 -2.67
C GLN A 179 7.58 15.00 -3.39
N LEU A 180 8.00 14.29 -4.44
CA LEU A 180 9.14 14.67 -5.28
C LEU A 180 8.78 15.62 -6.41
N LEU A 181 7.48 15.87 -6.65
CA LEU A 181 7.00 16.73 -7.72
C LEU A 181 7.05 18.20 -7.31
N GLY A 182 7.26 19.07 -8.30
CA GLY A 182 7.11 20.51 -8.15
C GLY A 182 5.65 20.93 -7.97
N GLN A 183 5.44 22.20 -7.66
CA GLN A 183 4.08 22.73 -7.44
C GLN A 183 3.23 22.62 -8.70
N THR A 184 3.79 22.94 -9.85
CA THR A 184 3.08 22.90 -11.16
C THR A 184 2.59 21.49 -11.49
N GLU A 185 3.45 20.47 -11.31
CA GLU A 185 3.11 19.08 -11.56
C GLU A 185 2.00 18.59 -10.61
N ARG A 186 2.07 18.99 -9.32
CA ARG A 186 1.03 18.66 -8.34
C ARG A 186 -0.31 19.29 -8.70
N GLU A 187 -0.33 20.54 -9.15
CA GLU A 187 -1.53 21.24 -9.61
C GLU A 187 -2.15 20.54 -10.82
N LEU A 188 -1.33 20.12 -11.80
CA LEU A 188 -1.80 19.37 -12.95
C LEU A 188 -2.42 18.03 -12.56
N LEU A 189 -1.79 17.29 -11.64
CA LEU A 189 -2.33 16.03 -11.12
C LEU A 189 -3.65 16.23 -10.36
N THR A 190 -3.73 17.28 -9.55
CA THR A 190 -4.96 17.63 -8.83
C THR A 190 -6.10 17.98 -9.78
N ALA A 191 -5.78 18.58 -10.93
CA ALA A 191 -6.72 18.87 -12.01
C ALA A 191 -7.07 17.63 -12.88
N GLY A 192 -6.58 16.44 -12.52
CA GLY A 192 -6.85 15.19 -13.24
C GLY A 192 -6.08 15.04 -14.55
N LYS A 193 -5.07 15.87 -14.80
CA LYS A 193 -4.24 15.79 -16.01
C LYS A 193 -3.15 14.72 -15.85
N GLU A 194 -2.87 14.02 -16.94
CA GLU A 194 -1.75 13.08 -17.00
C GLU A 194 -0.45 13.82 -17.29
N LEU A 195 0.63 13.35 -16.66
CA LEU A 195 1.99 13.83 -16.91
C LEU A 195 2.69 12.81 -17.82
N ASP A 196 2.93 13.14 -19.08
CA ASP A 196 3.67 12.26 -20.01
C ASP A 196 5.18 12.27 -19.72
N GLY A 197 5.69 13.38 -19.24
CA GLY A 197 7.07 13.56 -18.82
C GLY A 197 7.18 14.75 -17.89
N PHE A 198 7.98 14.62 -16.83
CA PHE A 198 8.17 15.67 -15.83
C PHE A 198 9.55 15.58 -15.22
N GLN A 199 10.04 16.69 -14.68
CA GLN A 199 11.24 16.72 -13.88
C GLN A 199 10.89 16.61 -12.39
N LEU A 200 11.72 15.89 -11.64
CA LEU A 200 11.57 15.82 -10.21
C LEU A 200 12.14 17.08 -9.55
N HIS A 201 11.33 17.75 -8.75
CA HIS A 201 11.75 19.00 -8.10
C HIS A 201 12.98 18.79 -7.18
N VAL A 202 13.03 17.65 -6.50
CA VAL A 202 14.12 17.30 -5.56
C VAL A 202 15.36 16.81 -6.31
N HIS A 203 15.21 16.32 -7.55
CA HIS A 203 16.29 15.81 -8.40
C HIS A 203 16.18 16.39 -9.81
N PRO A 204 16.57 17.68 -10.01
CA PRO A 204 16.37 18.36 -11.30
C PRO A 204 17.19 17.76 -12.45
N SER A 205 18.16 16.90 -12.16
CA SER A 205 18.90 16.11 -13.15
C SER A 205 18.17 14.83 -13.57
N LEU A 206 17.02 14.49 -12.97
CA LEU A 206 16.24 13.32 -13.32
C LEU A 206 14.99 13.71 -14.09
N ALA A 207 14.83 13.11 -15.26
CA ALA A 207 13.57 13.11 -16.01
C ALA A 207 12.77 11.87 -15.64
N ALA A 208 11.48 12.05 -15.44
CA ALA A 208 10.54 10.97 -15.22
C ALA A 208 9.53 10.90 -16.36
N ARG A 209 9.21 9.70 -16.81
CA ARG A 209 8.14 9.44 -17.76
C ARG A 209 7.17 8.43 -17.17
N GLN A 210 5.89 8.71 -17.24
CA GLN A 210 4.87 7.78 -16.79
C GLN A 210 4.12 7.13 -17.94
N THR A 211 3.65 5.92 -17.69
CA THR A 211 2.66 5.21 -18.51
C THR A 211 1.55 4.73 -17.60
N ALA A 212 0.33 5.18 -17.84
CA ALA A 212 -0.83 4.72 -17.07
C ALA A 212 -1.33 3.38 -17.65
N ILE A 213 -1.50 2.40 -16.77
CA ILE A 213 -2.13 1.12 -17.07
C ILE A 213 -3.59 1.24 -16.64
N ARG A 214 -4.51 0.99 -17.58
CA ARG A 214 -5.95 1.20 -17.39
C ARG A 214 -6.70 -0.12 -17.43
N ASP A 215 -7.84 -0.15 -16.74
CA ASP A 215 -8.83 -1.21 -16.87
C ASP A 215 -9.62 -1.06 -18.17
N PRO A 216 -10.47 -2.06 -18.55
CA PRO A 216 -11.32 -1.98 -19.73
C PRO A 216 -12.31 -0.79 -19.72
N ASP A 217 -12.63 -0.25 -18.55
CA ASP A 217 -13.54 0.88 -18.37
C ASP A 217 -12.78 2.23 -18.45
N GLY A 218 -11.44 2.21 -18.65
CA GLY A 218 -10.58 3.36 -18.82
C GLY A 218 -10.04 3.95 -17.52
N ASN A 219 -10.34 3.38 -16.34
CA ASN A 219 -9.79 3.85 -15.06
C ASN A 219 -8.33 3.45 -14.92
N ILE A 220 -7.51 4.34 -14.36
CA ILE A 220 -6.11 4.01 -14.07
C ILE A 220 -6.08 3.01 -12.91
N ILE A 221 -5.41 1.89 -13.13
CA ILE A 221 -5.19 0.86 -12.11
C ILE A 221 -3.77 0.89 -11.55
N LEU A 222 -2.80 1.26 -12.38
CA LEU A 222 -1.39 1.39 -12.03
C LEU A 222 -0.73 2.48 -12.88
N ARG A 223 0.43 2.97 -12.40
CA ARG A 223 1.33 3.80 -13.20
C ARG A 223 2.72 3.16 -13.22
N LEU A 224 3.30 3.07 -14.38
CA LEU A 224 4.70 2.74 -14.57
C LEU A 224 5.47 4.05 -14.73
N VAL A 225 6.40 4.32 -13.83
CA VAL A 225 7.27 5.51 -13.88
C VAL A 225 8.69 5.05 -14.18
N THR A 226 9.25 5.53 -15.27
CA THR A 226 10.67 5.31 -15.62
C THR A 226 11.44 6.58 -15.36
N LEU A 227 12.62 6.43 -14.76
CA LEU A 227 13.52 7.53 -14.44
C LEU A 227 14.76 7.45 -15.35
N SER A 228 15.22 8.59 -15.83
CA SER A 228 16.46 8.73 -16.59
C SER A 228 17.19 9.99 -16.16
N GLU A 229 18.52 9.95 -16.18
CA GLU A 229 19.30 11.16 -16.00
C GLU A 229 19.14 12.06 -17.23
N THR A 230 18.85 13.34 -17.00
CA THR A 230 18.90 14.36 -18.05
C THR A 230 20.36 14.64 -18.35
N ILE A 231 20.83 14.29 -19.55
CA ILE A 231 22.15 14.72 -20.01
C ILE A 231 22.06 16.24 -20.19
N PRO A 232 22.84 17.04 -19.47
CA PRO A 232 22.87 18.48 -19.74
C PRO A 232 23.32 18.71 -21.17
N ALA A 233 22.53 19.53 -21.89
CA ALA A 233 22.82 19.92 -23.26
C ALA A 233 24.08 20.80 -23.33
#